data_ce819a275d59670302191fa43b785dcb
#
_entry.id   ce819a275d59670302191fa43b785dcb
#
_cell.length_a   1.000
_cell.length_b   1.000
_cell.length_c   1.000
_cell.angle_alpha   90.00
_cell.angle_beta   90.00
_cell.angle_gamma   90.00
#
_symmetry.space_group_name_H-M   'P 1'
#
loop_
_entity.id
_entity.type
_entity.pdbx_description
1 polymer ?
#
loop_
_entity_poly.entity_id
_entity_poly.type
_entity_poly.pdbx_seq_one_letter_code
_entity_poly.pdbx_strand_id
1 'polypeptide(L)'
;MKARRILLLEEPTWGGVHTMTRTLADALIAQGWHITALAWRQTPWSALVHAAQHHEVIVASHNFGPTYCGAALKAITGTPLVSWVHGPLIDVLHEAGASAVKKLWLRLLYKQINQFVCVSRTTQDALLSFITLGQGQRCNVVPNGIAPMPEGQPLHVHAGHGGGSLPPLLLGYVGRLSAEKRPRLLLDTMRHLPTEAQLGIVGEGPMHRQMIHEGMDLMVQGRVHFLGKHPSGQSLYKPWQMTLLTSRYEGCPMTALESLACGVPCVSLPIPALRELYDLDAPYLLARGDAPVSLAEAVMTVLSLPEQQVRDDMARIVARHHIDGFVGNWQEVLLTC
;
A
#
# COMPACT_ATOMS: atom_id res chain seq x y z
N MET A 1 13.26 -4.12 28.17
CA MET A 1 11.94 -4.78 28.06
C MET A 1 12.17 -6.26 27.79
N LYS A 2 11.36 -7.16 28.36
CA LYS A 2 11.46 -8.58 28.06
C LYS A 2 11.05 -8.83 26.60
N ALA A 3 11.93 -9.41 25.81
CA ALA A 3 11.65 -9.74 24.42
C ALA A 3 10.49 -10.75 24.37
N ARG A 4 9.44 -10.45 23.58
CA ARG A 4 8.30 -11.33 23.40
C ARG A 4 8.49 -12.25 22.21
N ARG A 5 7.83 -13.40 22.25
CA ARG A 5 7.78 -14.37 21.15
C ARG A 5 6.50 -14.17 20.37
N ILE A 6 6.62 -13.81 19.11
CA ILE A 6 5.51 -13.48 18.21
C ILE A 6 5.44 -14.51 17.07
N LEU A 7 4.27 -15.12 16.91
CA LEU A 7 3.95 -15.91 15.72
C LEU A 7 3.34 -14.99 14.66
N LEU A 8 4.02 -14.81 13.54
CA LEU A 8 3.56 -14.02 12.42
C LEU A 8 3.01 -14.94 11.33
N LEU A 9 1.71 -14.86 11.07
CA LEU A 9 1.04 -15.61 10.00
C LEU A 9 1.09 -14.79 8.71
N GLU A 10 1.88 -15.24 7.74
CA GLU A 10 2.09 -14.53 6.48
C GLU A 10 1.14 -15.00 5.38
N GLU A 11 0.72 -14.05 4.53
CA GLU A 11 0.13 -14.36 3.23
C GLU A 11 1.29 -14.56 2.23
N PRO A 12 1.35 -15.69 1.52
CA PRO A 12 2.48 -16.02 0.65
C PRO A 12 2.46 -15.28 -0.71
N THR A 13 1.78 -14.14 -0.78
CA THR A 13 1.66 -13.34 -2.02
C THR A 13 2.54 -12.10 -1.97
N TRP A 14 3.28 -11.85 -3.05
CA TRP A 14 4.10 -10.65 -3.19
C TRP A 14 3.23 -9.38 -3.30
N GLY A 15 3.66 -8.30 -2.64
CA GLY A 15 3.01 -7.00 -2.67
C GLY A 15 3.30 -6.18 -1.43
N GLY A 16 2.70 -4.99 -1.31
CA GLY A 16 2.94 -4.06 -0.21
C GLY A 16 2.71 -4.68 1.18
N VAL A 17 1.71 -5.56 1.33
CA VAL A 17 1.46 -6.29 2.59
C VAL A 17 2.66 -7.15 2.97
N HIS A 18 3.18 -7.94 2.03
CA HIS A 18 4.35 -8.79 2.27
C HIS A 18 5.58 -7.98 2.63
N THR A 19 5.84 -6.88 1.89
CA THR A 19 6.95 -5.96 2.18
C THR A 19 6.84 -5.41 3.60
N MET A 20 5.69 -4.87 3.98
CA MET A 20 5.48 -4.31 5.33
C MET A 20 5.59 -5.36 6.43
N THR A 21 5.10 -6.57 6.18
CA THR A 21 5.20 -7.69 7.13
C THR A 21 6.66 -8.05 7.40
N ARG A 22 7.48 -8.14 6.35
CA ARG A 22 8.92 -8.41 6.47
C ARG A 22 9.67 -7.26 7.13
N THR A 23 9.40 -6.03 6.72
CA THR A 23 9.99 -4.84 7.35
C THR A 23 9.73 -4.80 8.86
N LEU A 24 8.50 -5.10 9.30
CA LEU A 24 8.18 -5.19 10.72
C LEU A 24 8.95 -6.32 11.42
N ALA A 25 8.96 -7.52 10.82
CA ALA A 25 9.64 -8.68 11.40
C ALA A 25 11.13 -8.42 11.58
N ASP A 26 11.81 -7.93 10.54
CA ASP A 26 13.25 -7.65 10.54
C ASP A 26 13.60 -6.57 11.57
N ALA A 27 12.81 -5.50 11.66
CA ALA A 27 13.02 -4.43 12.61
C ALA A 27 12.82 -4.89 14.07
N LEU A 28 11.81 -5.73 14.34
CA LEU A 28 11.59 -6.29 15.68
C LEU A 28 12.70 -7.29 16.06
N ILE A 29 13.15 -8.13 15.13
CA ILE A 29 14.28 -9.05 15.34
C ILE A 29 15.56 -8.26 15.68
N ALA A 30 15.85 -7.19 14.95
CA ALA A 30 17.00 -6.32 15.21
C ALA A 30 16.97 -5.69 16.63
N GLN A 31 15.79 -5.56 17.22
CA GLN A 31 15.59 -5.08 18.59
C GLN A 31 15.47 -6.22 19.62
N GLY A 32 15.82 -7.45 19.25
CA GLY A 32 15.88 -8.60 20.14
C GLY A 32 14.55 -9.32 20.39
N TRP A 33 13.50 -9.08 19.57
CA TRP A 33 12.26 -9.83 19.63
C TRP A 33 12.40 -11.19 18.90
N HIS A 34 11.67 -12.19 19.37
CA HIS A 34 11.65 -13.50 18.74
C HIS A 34 10.45 -13.62 17.80
N ILE A 35 10.67 -13.53 16.50
CA ILE A 35 9.64 -13.62 15.49
C ILE A 35 9.74 -14.97 14.76
N THR A 36 8.66 -15.74 14.76
CA THR A 36 8.50 -16.92 13.91
C THR A 36 7.48 -16.59 12.83
N ALA A 37 7.95 -16.41 11.60
CA ALA A 37 7.09 -16.11 10.45
C ALA A 37 6.74 -17.43 9.72
N LEU A 38 5.45 -17.72 9.59
CA LEU A 38 4.93 -18.92 8.93
C LEU A 38 3.92 -18.57 7.86
N ALA A 39 4.11 -19.10 6.66
CA ALA A 39 3.14 -19.03 5.57
C ALA A 39 1.96 -19.96 5.88
N TRP A 40 0.83 -19.40 6.30
CA TRP A 40 -0.30 -20.14 6.87
C TRP A 40 -0.88 -21.24 5.96
N ARG A 41 -0.81 -21.06 4.62
CA ARG A 41 -1.27 -22.07 3.64
C ARG A 41 -0.27 -23.18 3.35
N GLN A 42 1.01 -22.93 3.62
CA GLN A 42 2.11 -23.85 3.27
C GLN A 42 2.62 -24.63 4.49
N THR A 43 2.27 -24.17 5.70
CA THR A 43 2.70 -24.78 6.95
C THR A 43 1.66 -25.82 7.40
N PRO A 44 2.06 -27.06 7.76
CA PRO A 44 1.17 -28.06 8.31
C PRO A 44 0.43 -27.56 9.57
N TRP A 45 -0.86 -27.92 9.71
CA TRP A 45 -1.69 -27.46 10.83
C TRP A 45 -1.09 -27.79 12.21
N SER A 46 -0.54 -28.98 12.39
CA SER A 46 0.14 -29.38 13.64
C SER A 46 1.31 -28.45 13.99
N ALA A 47 2.08 -28.02 13.00
CA ALA A 47 3.18 -27.07 13.21
C ALA A 47 2.68 -25.65 13.56
N LEU A 48 1.59 -25.21 12.94
CA LEU A 48 0.95 -23.95 13.30
C LEU A 48 0.42 -23.96 14.74
N VAL A 49 -0.25 -25.04 15.17
CA VAL A 49 -0.75 -25.20 16.54
C VAL A 49 0.42 -25.24 17.53
N HIS A 50 1.46 -26.02 17.24
CA HIS A 50 2.67 -26.07 18.07
C HIS A 50 3.31 -24.68 18.20
N ALA A 51 3.47 -23.96 17.10
CA ALA A 51 4.01 -22.61 17.12
C ALA A 51 3.13 -21.68 17.99
N ALA A 52 1.80 -21.68 17.78
CA ALA A 52 0.88 -20.85 18.54
C ALA A 52 0.94 -21.11 20.07
N GLN A 53 1.15 -22.36 20.49
CA GLN A 53 1.29 -22.73 21.92
C GLN A 53 2.60 -22.19 22.55
N HIS A 54 3.63 -21.93 21.75
CA HIS A 54 4.96 -21.52 22.22
C HIS A 54 5.23 -20.00 21.99
N HIS A 55 4.24 -19.27 21.50
CA HIS A 55 4.31 -17.83 21.28
C HIS A 55 3.28 -17.07 22.15
N GLU A 56 3.58 -15.84 22.48
CA GLU A 56 2.77 -15.01 23.38
C GLU A 56 1.65 -14.28 22.63
N VAL A 57 1.84 -14.02 21.33
CA VAL A 57 0.89 -13.32 20.47
C VAL A 57 0.95 -13.90 19.05
N ILE A 58 -0.21 -14.04 18.42
CA ILE A 58 -0.34 -14.32 17.00
C ILE A 58 -0.63 -13.00 16.28
N VAL A 59 0.17 -12.65 15.29
CA VAL A 59 -0.07 -11.53 14.37
C VAL A 59 -0.46 -12.08 13.01
N ALA A 60 -1.68 -11.82 12.59
CA ALA A 60 -2.15 -12.15 11.26
C ALA A 60 -1.82 -10.97 10.31
N SER A 61 -0.96 -11.20 9.33
CA SER A 61 -0.48 -10.16 8.40
C SER A 61 -1.57 -9.61 7.47
N HIS A 62 -2.77 -10.15 7.48
CA HIS A 62 -3.90 -9.69 6.68
C HIS A 62 -5.22 -10.06 7.35
N ASN A 63 -6.23 -9.21 7.21
CA ASN A 63 -7.53 -9.33 7.86
C ASN A 63 -8.49 -10.39 7.27
N PHE A 64 -8.03 -11.22 6.34
CA PHE A 64 -8.77 -12.37 5.79
C PHE A 64 -8.06 -13.69 6.12
N GLY A 65 -7.45 -14.36 5.14
CA GLY A 65 -6.87 -15.69 5.30
C GLY A 65 -6.01 -15.91 6.55
N PRO A 66 -4.94 -15.11 6.78
CA PRO A 66 -4.14 -15.20 7.99
C PRO A 66 -4.96 -15.00 9.28
N THR A 67 -5.94 -14.08 9.28
CA THR A 67 -6.83 -13.86 10.43
C THR A 67 -7.76 -15.04 10.68
N TYR A 68 -8.26 -15.72 9.63
CA TYR A 68 -9.08 -16.92 9.80
C TYR A 68 -8.29 -18.05 10.44
N CYS A 69 -7.05 -18.26 9.97
CA CYS A 69 -6.13 -19.21 10.57
C CYS A 69 -5.82 -18.83 12.04
N GLY A 70 -5.48 -17.58 12.30
CA GLY A 70 -5.20 -17.08 13.63
C GLY A 70 -6.37 -17.24 14.60
N ALA A 71 -7.61 -17.01 14.16
CA ALA A 71 -8.80 -17.20 14.98
C ALA A 71 -9.01 -18.68 15.36
N ALA A 72 -8.77 -19.60 14.42
CA ALA A 72 -8.82 -21.05 14.69
C ALA A 72 -7.70 -21.48 15.66
N LEU A 73 -6.49 -20.97 15.49
CA LEU A 73 -5.36 -21.21 16.41
C LEU A 73 -5.67 -20.68 17.81
N LYS A 74 -6.18 -19.47 17.93
CA LYS A 74 -6.59 -18.89 19.20
C LYS A 74 -7.64 -19.73 19.91
N ALA A 75 -8.64 -20.24 19.19
CA ALA A 75 -9.68 -21.09 19.76
C ALA A 75 -9.12 -22.38 20.40
N ILE A 76 -7.99 -22.90 19.88
CA ILE A 76 -7.33 -24.11 20.37
C ILE A 76 -6.33 -23.82 21.48
N THR A 77 -5.53 -22.74 21.32
CA THR A 77 -4.36 -22.48 22.18
C THR A 77 -4.59 -21.41 23.23
N GLY A 78 -5.64 -20.58 23.07
CA GLY A 78 -5.88 -19.40 23.90
C GLY A 78 -4.95 -18.21 23.60
N THR A 79 -3.99 -18.36 22.69
CA THR A 79 -3.00 -17.31 22.36
C THR A 79 -3.68 -16.09 21.76
N PRO A 80 -3.42 -14.87 22.28
CA PRO A 80 -4.03 -13.64 21.77
C PRO A 80 -3.75 -13.41 20.29
N LEU A 81 -4.74 -12.84 19.58
CA LEU A 81 -4.70 -12.59 18.14
C LEU A 81 -4.79 -11.10 17.82
N VAL A 82 -3.82 -10.62 17.06
CA VAL A 82 -3.80 -9.31 16.40
C VAL A 82 -4.08 -9.50 14.91
N SER A 83 -5.01 -8.74 14.36
CA SER A 83 -5.31 -8.73 12.91
C SER A 83 -4.87 -7.43 12.28
N TRP A 84 -4.00 -7.49 11.26
CA TRP A 84 -3.51 -6.33 10.53
C TRP A 84 -4.41 -6.03 9.33
N VAL A 85 -5.00 -4.83 9.31
CA VAL A 85 -6.00 -4.40 8.34
C VAL A 85 -5.36 -3.44 7.35
N HIS A 86 -5.14 -3.90 6.11
CA HIS A 86 -4.41 -3.18 5.08
C HIS A 86 -5.27 -2.41 4.09
N GLY A 87 -6.58 -2.55 4.11
CA GLY A 87 -7.48 -1.86 3.19
C GLY A 87 -8.85 -1.58 3.79
N PRO A 88 -9.60 -0.65 3.21
CA PRO A 88 -10.95 -0.32 3.67
C PRO A 88 -11.87 -1.52 3.45
N LEU A 89 -12.26 -2.17 4.54
CA LEU A 89 -12.96 -3.45 4.53
C LEU A 89 -14.26 -3.42 3.71
N ILE A 90 -15.01 -2.33 3.79
CA ILE A 90 -16.28 -2.18 3.07
C ILE A 90 -16.06 -2.24 1.55
N ASP A 91 -15.07 -1.48 1.05
CA ASP A 91 -14.76 -1.42 -0.39
C ASP A 91 -14.26 -2.78 -0.89
N VAL A 92 -13.38 -3.43 -0.14
CA VAL A 92 -12.87 -4.78 -0.46
C VAL A 92 -14.00 -5.82 -0.50
N LEU A 93 -14.93 -5.80 0.46
CA LEU A 93 -16.07 -6.71 0.48
C LEU A 93 -17.07 -6.42 -0.64
N HIS A 94 -17.26 -5.16 -1.01
CA HIS A 94 -18.11 -4.74 -2.11
C HIS A 94 -17.54 -5.23 -3.44
N GLU A 95 -16.27 -4.97 -3.71
CA GLU A 95 -15.59 -5.40 -4.94
C GLU A 95 -15.54 -6.92 -5.08
N ALA A 96 -15.34 -7.64 -3.97
CA ALA A 96 -15.38 -9.09 -3.94
C ALA A 96 -16.80 -9.68 -4.06
N GLY A 97 -17.85 -8.87 -4.19
CA GLY A 97 -19.24 -9.33 -4.26
C GLY A 97 -19.66 -10.15 -3.03
N ALA A 98 -19.16 -9.79 -1.84
CA ALA A 98 -19.37 -10.58 -0.64
C ALA A 98 -20.85 -10.66 -0.25
N SER A 99 -21.38 -11.90 -0.14
CA SER A 99 -22.77 -12.18 0.26
C SER A 99 -23.06 -11.73 1.70
N ALA A 100 -24.34 -11.54 2.03
CA ALA A 100 -24.78 -11.22 3.39
C ALA A 100 -24.35 -12.30 4.41
N VAL A 101 -24.38 -13.56 4.02
CA VAL A 101 -23.92 -14.69 4.85
C VAL A 101 -22.43 -14.59 5.15
N LYS A 102 -21.60 -14.30 4.12
CA LYS A 102 -20.17 -14.10 4.30
C LYS A 102 -19.87 -12.90 5.22
N LYS A 103 -20.62 -11.82 5.07
CA LYS A 103 -20.48 -10.62 5.93
C LYS A 103 -20.86 -10.93 7.38
N LEU A 104 -21.95 -11.69 7.61
CA LEU A 104 -22.36 -12.10 8.96
C LEU A 104 -21.32 -13.02 9.61
N TRP A 105 -20.86 -14.04 8.87
CA TRP A 105 -19.80 -14.94 9.33
C TRP A 105 -18.52 -14.17 9.71
N LEU A 106 -18.11 -13.21 8.88
CA LEU A 106 -16.94 -12.39 9.14
C LEU A 106 -17.09 -11.55 10.42
N ARG A 107 -18.30 -10.98 10.67
CA ARG A 107 -18.57 -10.26 11.93
C ARG A 107 -18.45 -11.17 13.15
N LEU A 108 -18.93 -12.42 13.06
CA LEU A 108 -18.81 -13.39 14.15
C LEU A 108 -17.35 -13.78 14.40
N LEU A 109 -16.60 -14.03 13.34
CA LEU A 109 -15.19 -14.37 13.44
C LEU A 109 -14.37 -13.21 14.05
N TYR A 110 -14.66 -11.97 13.67
CA TYR A 110 -13.95 -10.80 14.17
C TYR A 110 -14.16 -10.55 15.67
N LYS A 111 -15.19 -11.12 16.29
CA LYS A 111 -15.35 -11.13 17.76
C LYS A 111 -14.25 -11.91 18.47
N GLN A 112 -13.54 -12.80 17.78
CA GLN A 112 -12.45 -13.59 18.35
C GLN A 112 -11.10 -12.81 18.38
N ILE A 113 -11.01 -11.68 17.70
CA ILE A 113 -9.77 -10.92 17.58
C ILE A 113 -9.58 -10.05 18.83
N ASN A 114 -8.39 -10.02 19.41
CA ASN A 114 -8.09 -9.19 20.58
C ASN A 114 -7.82 -7.74 20.16
N GLN A 115 -7.02 -7.57 19.11
CA GLN A 115 -6.67 -6.24 18.61
C GLN A 115 -6.70 -6.21 17.08
N PHE A 116 -7.19 -5.09 16.56
CA PHE A 116 -7.05 -4.73 15.16
C PHE A 116 -5.97 -3.64 15.05
N VAL A 117 -5.13 -3.77 14.04
CA VAL A 117 -4.16 -2.74 13.65
C VAL A 117 -4.50 -2.28 12.25
N CYS A 118 -5.03 -1.08 12.13
CA CYS A 118 -5.40 -0.47 10.86
C CYS A 118 -4.27 0.43 10.35
N VAL A 119 -3.96 0.36 9.05
CA VAL A 119 -2.86 1.14 8.44
C VAL A 119 -3.18 2.61 8.23
N SER A 120 -4.41 3.05 8.51
CA SER A 120 -4.88 4.43 8.41
C SER A 120 -6.19 4.62 9.17
N ARG A 121 -6.58 5.86 9.44
CA ARG A 121 -7.93 6.19 9.97
C ARG A 121 -9.02 5.75 8.99
N THR A 122 -8.79 5.94 7.71
CA THR A 122 -9.69 5.44 6.65
C THR A 122 -9.98 3.94 6.79
N THR A 123 -8.96 3.10 7.03
CA THR A 123 -9.17 1.67 7.23
C THR A 123 -9.83 1.36 8.57
N GLN A 124 -9.53 2.13 9.61
CA GLN A 124 -10.20 2.02 10.92
C GLN A 124 -11.69 2.34 10.83
N ASP A 125 -12.06 3.46 10.21
CA ASP A 125 -13.46 3.88 10.04
C ASP A 125 -14.24 2.86 9.23
N ALA A 126 -13.66 2.33 8.15
CA ALA A 126 -14.26 1.26 7.35
C ALA A 126 -14.45 -0.04 8.16
N LEU A 127 -13.51 -0.39 9.03
CA LEU A 127 -13.66 -1.54 9.93
C LEU A 127 -14.76 -1.29 10.96
N LEU A 128 -14.73 -0.16 11.66
CA LEU A 128 -15.68 0.17 12.73
C LEU A 128 -17.11 0.39 12.21
N SER A 129 -17.27 0.80 10.95
CA SER A 129 -18.59 0.82 10.29
C SER A 129 -19.13 -0.60 9.99
N PHE A 130 -18.25 -1.59 9.92
CA PHE A 130 -18.62 -2.98 9.68
C PHE A 130 -18.86 -3.78 10.95
N ILE A 131 -18.10 -3.53 12.04
CA ILE A 131 -18.19 -4.22 13.33
C ILE A 131 -18.34 -3.22 14.47
N THR A 132 -18.96 -3.70 15.57
CA THR A 132 -18.87 -3.05 16.89
C THR A 132 -17.85 -3.83 17.72
N LEU A 133 -16.90 -3.12 18.32
CA LEU A 133 -15.91 -3.74 19.20
C LEU A 133 -16.58 -4.30 20.45
N GLY A 134 -16.20 -5.51 20.81
CA GLY A 134 -16.61 -6.15 22.05
C GLY A 134 -15.77 -5.70 23.25
N GLN A 135 -16.18 -6.12 24.45
CA GLN A 135 -15.42 -5.83 25.65
C GLN A 135 -13.99 -6.42 25.57
N GLY A 136 -12.99 -5.60 25.85
CA GLY A 136 -11.58 -5.98 25.78
C GLY A 136 -10.97 -5.98 24.38
N GLN A 137 -11.74 -5.77 23.31
CA GLN A 137 -11.19 -5.58 21.98
C GLN A 137 -10.64 -4.16 21.80
N ARG A 138 -9.55 -4.05 21.03
CA ARG A 138 -8.94 -2.75 20.69
C ARG A 138 -8.79 -2.60 19.18
N CYS A 139 -8.79 -1.35 18.73
CA CYS A 139 -8.54 -1.00 17.32
C CYS A 139 -7.58 0.19 17.29
N ASN A 140 -6.36 -0.06 16.85
CA ASN A 140 -5.29 0.92 16.80
C ASN A 140 -5.02 1.33 15.34
N VAL A 141 -4.59 2.57 15.13
CA VAL A 141 -4.07 3.03 13.84
C VAL A 141 -2.55 3.06 13.93
N VAL A 142 -1.91 2.27 13.07
CA VAL A 142 -0.46 2.25 12.91
C VAL A 142 -0.17 2.41 11.42
N PRO A 143 0.06 3.64 10.95
CA PRO A 143 0.37 3.90 9.54
C PRO A 143 1.63 3.14 9.11
N ASN A 144 1.65 2.71 7.84
CA ASN A 144 2.84 2.07 7.29
C ASN A 144 4.06 2.99 7.40
N GLY A 145 5.20 2.39 7.72
CA GLY A 145 6.48 3.07 7.78
C GLY A 145 7.26 2.93 6.48
N ILE A 146 8.09 3.91 6.19
CA ILE A 146 9.05 3.87 5.09
C ILE A 146 10.47 3.90 5.66
N ALA A 147 11.26 2.89 5.29
CA ALA A 147 12.70 2.85 5.54
C ALA A 147 13.46 3.46 4.35
N PRO A 148 14.72 3.87 4.54
CA PRO A 148 15.57 4.21 3.42
C PRO A 148 15.60 3.07 2.39
N MET A 149 15.26 3.40 1.15
CA MET A 149 15.19 2.40 0.08
C MET A 149 16.59 2.15 -0.51
N PRO A 150 16.93 0.88 -0.85
CA PRO A 150 18.16 0.58 -1.57
C PRO A 150 18.12 1.18 -2.99
N GLU A 151 19.28 1.40 -3.59
CA GLU A 151 19.37 1.93 -4.98
C GLU A 151 18.54 1.09 -5.96
N GLY A 152 18.62 -0.21 -5.90
CA GLY A 152 17.92 -1.13 -6.80
C GLY A 152 18.60 -1.26 -8.18
N GLN A 153 17.98 -2.03 -9.06
CA GLN A 153 18.42 -2.19 -10.44
C GLN A 153 17.99 -0.99 -11.28
N PRO A 154 18.85 -0.46 -12.18
CA PRO A 154 18.51 0.66 -13.05
C PRO A 154 17.27 0.36 -13.89
N LEU A 155 16.33 1.29 -13.90
CA LEU A 155 15.19 1.27 -14.81
C LEU A 155 15.58 2.00 -16.09
N HIS A 156 15.67 1.28 -17.20
CA HIS A 156 15.97 1.89 -18.50
C HIS A 156 14.69 2.49 -19.08
N VAL A 157 14.57 3.80 -18.95
CA VAL A 157 13.51 4.58 -19.59
C VAL A 157 14.09 5.15 -20.89
N HIS A 158 13.66 4.64 -22.02
CA HIS A 158 13.95 5.26 -23.30
C HIS A 158 13.05 6.49 -23.45
N ALA A 159 13.57 7.68 -23.10
CA ALA A 159 12.94 8.91 -23.53
C ALA A 159 12.97 8.93 -25.06
N GLY A 160 11.84 8.65 -25.70
CA GLY A 160 11.72 8.78 -27.15
C GLY A 160 12.07 10.22 -27.52
N HIS A 161 12.82 10.39 -28.60
CA HIS A 161 13.13 11.71 -29.16
C HIS A 161 11.83 12.25 -29.78
N GLY A 162 10.95 12.81 -28.93
CA GLY A 162 9.90 13.70 -29.39
C GLY A 162 10.61 14.90 -30.03
N GLY A 163 10.34 15.19 -31.31
CA GLY A 163 10.98 16.28 -32.05
C GLY A 163 10.65 17.69 -31.53
N GLY A 164 10.37 17.84 -30.24
CA GLY A 164 10.07 19.08 -29.57
C GLY A 164 11.30 19.75 -28.97
N SER A 165 11.26 21.06 -28.84
CA SER A 165 12.35 21.90 -28.30
C SER A 165 12.48 21.83 -26.76
N LEU A 166 11.57 21.17 -26.04
CA LEU A 166 11.56 21.03 -24.58
C LEU A 166 11.87 19.59 -24.17
N PRO A 167 12.55 19.38 -23.01
CA PRO A 167 12.75 18.05 -22.47
C PRO A 167 11.39 17.41 -22.14
N PRO A 168 11.21 16.09 -22.39
CA PRO A 168 9.96 15.42 -22.13
C PRO A 168 9.59 15.44 -20.65
N LEU A 169 8.30 15.62 -20.34
CA LEU A 169 7.75 15.40 -19.01
C LEU A 169 7.66 13.89 -18.76
N LEU A 170 8.54 13.36 -17.92
CA LEU A 170 8.59 11.93 -17.62
C LEU A 170 7.73 11.59 -16.38
N LEU A 171 6.64 10.87 -16.61
CA LEU A 171 5.73 10.38 -15.59
C LEU A 171 5.92 8.87 -15.37
N GLY A 172 5.71 8.40 -14.13
CA GLY A 172 5.77 7.00 -13.77
C GLY A 172 4.46 6.48 -13.17
N TYR A 173 4.15 5.24 -13.42
CA TYR A 173 3.18 4.47 -12.64
C TYR A 173 3.85 3.20 -12.15
N VAL A 174 3.72 2.92 -10.86
CA VAL A 174 4.23 1.69 -10.23
C VAL A 174 3.07 1.00 -9.52
N GLY A 175 2.70 -0.19 -9.98
CA GLY A 175 1.62 -0.92 -9.35
C GLY A 175 1.05 -2.05 -10.19
N ARG A 176 0.17 -2.84 -9.55
CA ARG A 176 -0.56 -3.91 -10.22
C ARG A 176 -1.57 -3.33 -11.22
N LEU A 177 -1.67 -3.91 -12.40
CA LEU A 177 -2.65 -3.53 -13.41
C LEU A 177 -3.96 -4.30 -13.18
N SER A 178 -4.73 -3.88 -12.19
CA SER A 178 -5.97 -4.50 -11.73
C SER A 178 -7.10 -3.47 -11.60
N ALA A 179 -8.35 -3.93 -11.52
CA ALA A 179 -9.54 -3.07 -11.58
C ALA A 179 -9.56 -2.02 -10.44
N GLU A 180 -9.16 -2.39 -9.21
CA GLU A 180 -9.10 -1.48 -8.07
C GLU A 180 -8.08 -0.35 -8.25
N LYS A 181 -7.01 -0.59 -9.05
CA LYS A 181 -5.98 0.42 -9.36
C LYS A 181 -6.39 1.36 -10.50
N ARG A 182 -7.48 1.07 -11.21
CA ARG A 182 -8.02 1.86 -12.34
C ARG A 182 -6.95 2.32 -13.34
N PRO A 183 -6.06 1.44 -13.83
CA PRO A 183 -4.91 1.85 -14.63
C PRO A 183 -5.31 2.47 -16.00
N ARG A 184 -6.54 2.24 -16.48
CA ARG A 184 -7.06 2.90 -17.70
C ARG A 184 -7.08 4.42 -17.59
N LEU A 185 -7.35 4.97 -16.38
CA LEU A 185 -7.32 6.41 -16.14
C LEU A 185 -5.97 7.04 -16.48
N LEU A 186 -4.87 6.27 -16.41
CA LEU A 186 -3.56 6.75 -16.82
C LEU A 186 -3.54 7.11 -18.32
N LEU A 187 -4.10 6.24 -19.18
CA LEU A 187 -4.17 6.48 -20.62
C LEU A 187 -5.03 7.69 -20.94
N ASP A 188 -6.18 7.79 -20.26
CA ASP A 188 -7.09 8.92 -20.44
C ASP A 188 -6.46 10.22 -19.93
N THR A 189 -5.73 10.19 -18.81
CA THR A 189 -4.96 11.34 -18.29
C THR A 189 -3.89 11.80 -19.30
N MET A 190 -3.16 10.85 -19.91
CA MET A 190 -2.13 11.18 -20.91
C MET A 190 -2.69 11.92 -22.12
N ARG A 191 -3.96 11.70 -22.49
CA ARG A 191 -4.63 12.43 -23.58
C ARG A 191 -4.92 13.91 -23.25
N HIS A 192 -4.91 14.26 -21.95
CA HIS A 192 -5.11 15.65 -21.47
C HIS A 192 -3.79 16.37 -21.14
N LEU A 193 -2.65 15.65 -21.16
CA LEU A 193 -1.33 16.23 -20.92
C LEU A 193 -0.68 16.68 -22.25
N PRO A 194 0.32 17.60 -22.19
CA PRO A 194 1.08 18.01 -23.36
C PRO A 194 1.63 16.81 -24.16
N THR A 195 1.82 16.99 -25.46
CA THR A 195 2.26 15.92 -26.38
C THR A 195 3.65 15.39 -26.05
N GLU A 196 4.49 16.19 -25.39
CA GLU A 196 5.83 15.86 -24.92
C GLU A 196 5.83 14.98 -23.65
N ALA A 197 4.67 14.85 -22.97
CA ALA A 197 4.55 14.01 -21.80
C ALA A 197 4.67 12.54 -22.16
N GLN A 198 5.48 11.80 -21.41
CA GLN A 198 5.70 10.37 -21.53
C GLN A 198 5.39 9.68 -20.21
N LEU A 199 4.78 8.50 -20.26
CA LEU A 199 4.41 7.68 -19.11
C LEU A 199 5.05 6.30 -19.20
N GLY A 200 5.87 5.96 -18.22
CA GLY A 200 6.30 4.59 -18.00
C GLY A 200 5.38 3.86 -17.02
N ILE A 201 4.91 2.70 -17.41
CA ILE A 201 4.03 1.84 -16.60
C ILE A 201 4.83 0.63 -16.13
N VAL A 202 5.14 0.59 -14.83
CA VAL A 202 5.83 -0.52 -14.18
C VAL A 202 4.82 -1.37 -13.42
N GLY A 203 4.73 -2.63 -13.80
CA GLY A 203 3.85 -3.61 -13.19
C GLY A 203 3.15 -4.49 -14.20
N GLU A 204 2.45 -5.48 -13.68
CA GLU A 204 1.64 -6.43 -14.44
C GLU A 204 0.30 -6.66 -13.75
N GLY A 205 -0.63 -7.26 -14.45
CA GLY A 205 -1.93 -7.61 -13.90
C GLY A 205 -2.96 -7.99 -14.95
N PRO A 206 -4.16 -8.38 -14.53
CA PRO A 206 -5.20 -8.86 -15.43
C PRO A 206 -5.62 -7.85 -16.51
N MET A 207 -5.42 -6.54 -16.27
CA MET A 207 -5.79 -5.49 -17.23
C MET A 207 -4.69 -5.17 -18.25
N HIS A 208 -3.49 -5.79 -18.15
CA HIS A 208 -2.36 -5.44 -19.02
C HIS A 208 -2.69 -5.51 -20.53
N ARG A 209 -3.28 -6.63 -20.99
CA ARG A 209 -3.65 -6.79 -22.42
C ARG A 209 -4.66 -5.75 -22.88
N GLN A 210 -5.64 -5.46 -22.04
CA GLN A 210 -6.66 -4.46 -22.34
C GLN A 210 -6.03 -3.07 -22.47
N MET A 211 -5.12 -2.71 -21.55
CA MET A 211 -4.42 -1.41 -21.61
C MET A 211 -3.54 -1.26 -22.84
N ILE A 212 -2.83 -2.31 -23.26
CA ILE A 212 -2.06 -2.27 -24.53
C ILE A 212 -2.99 -1.96 -25.70
N HIS A 213 -4.14 -2.64 -25.78
CA HIS A 213 -5.10 -2.41 -26.86
C HIS A 213 -5.67 -0.98 -26.84
N GLU A 214 -6.07 -0.48 -25.68
CA GLU A 214 -6.68 0.85 -25.52
C GLU A 214 -5.67 2.00 -25.60
N GLY A 215 -4.39 1.75 -25.32
CA GLY A 215 -3.30 2.73 -25.37
C GLY A 215 -2.44 2.66 -26.64
N MET A 216 -2.88 1.91 -27.68
CA MET A 216 -2.08 1.71 -28.89
C MET A 216 -1.73 3.03 -29.58
N ASP A 217 -2.65 3.98 -29.62
CA ASP A 217 -2.44 5.32 -30.17
C ASP A 217 -1.28 6.05 -29.45
N LEU A 218 -1.27 6.01 -28.11
CA LEU A 218 -0.23 6.64 -27.28
C LEU A 218 1.11 5.90 -27.38
N MET A 219 1.07 4.57 -27.53
CA MET A 219 2.29 3.77 -27.71
C MET A 219 2.97 4.06 -29.04
N VAL A 220 2.19 4.15 -30.13
CA VAL A 220 2.70 4.51 -31.47
C VAL A 220 3.29 5.92 -31.48
N GLN A 221 2.74 6.84 -30.68
CA GLN A 221 3.28 8.18 -30.49
C GLN A 221 4.53 8.21 -29.57
N GLY A 222 4.94 7.08 -28.98
CA GLY A 222 6.03 7.03 -28.00
C GLY A 222 5.71 7.68 -26.67
N ARG A 223 4.43 7.87 -26.34
CA ARG A 223 3.97 8.55 -25.12
C ARG A 223 3.67 7.61 -23.97
N VAL A 224 3.45 6.31 -24.20
CA VAL A 224 3.20 5.30 -23.17
C VAL A 224 4.10 4.09 -23.40
N HIS A 225 4.77 3.66 -22.33
CA HIS A 225 5.71 2.54 -22.33
C HIS A 225 5.35 1.55 -21.23
N PHE A 226 5.09 0.29 -21.58
CA PHE A 226 4.91 -0.79 -20.62
C PHE A 226 6.27 -1.42 -20.31
N LEU A 227 6.72 -1.30 -19.06
CA LEU A 227 8.07 -1.69 -18.61
C LEU A 227 8.09 -3.04 -17.88
N GLY A 228 6.92 -3.69 -17.74
CA GLY A 228 6.80 -4.97 -17.05
C GLY A 228 7.06 -4.86 -15.54
N LYS A 229 7.37 -6.00 -14.91
CA LYS A 229 7.77 -6.04 -13.50
C LYS A 229 9.20 -5.56 -13.32
N HIS A 230 9.43 -4.82 -12.25
CA HIS A 230 10.77 -4.39 -11.84
C HIS A 230 10.95 -4.61 -10.33
N PRO A 231 12.14 -5.01 -9.86
CA PRO A 231 12.44 -5.07 -8.43
C PRO A 231 12.25 -3.72 -7.75
N SER A 232 11.80 -3.71 -6.50
CA SER A 232 11.68 -2.47 -5.72
C SER A 232 13.06 -1.86 -5.44
N GLY A 233 13.11 -0.52 -5.33
CA GLY A 233 14.34 0.24 -5.07
C GLY A 233 14.17 1.68 -5.54
N GLN A 234 15.12 2.54 -5.19
CA GLN A 234 15.08 3.96 -5.58
C GLN A 234 15.10 4.14 -7.10
N SER A 235 15.83 3.30 -7.83
CA SER A 235 15.89 3.32 -9.29
C SER A 235 14.56 3.15 -9.99
N LEU A 236 13.56 2.61 -9.27
CA LEU A 236 12.19 2.48 -9.77
C LEU A 236 11.45 3.83 -9.83
N TYR A 237 11.85 4.79 -8.99
CA TYR A 237 11.20 6.10 -8.87
C TYR A 237 12.04 7.25 -9.42
N LYS A 238 13.34 7.23 -9.20
CA LYS A 238 14.27 8.31 -9.59
C LYS A 238 14.21 8.77 -11.07
N PRO A 239 13.86 7.92 -12.06
CA PRO A 239 13.75 8.36 -13.44
C PRO A 239 12.58 9.30 -13.71
N TRP A 240 11.58 9.34 -12.83
CA TRP A 240 10.35 10.10 -13.06
C TRP A 240 10.42 11.48 -12.42
N GLN A 241 9.85 12.47 -13.09
CA GLN A 241 9.59 13.79 -12.49
C GLN A 241 8.40 13.74 -11.54
N MET A 242 7.45 12.84 -11.80
CA MET A 242 6.30 12.53 -10.93
C MET A 242 5.84 11.11 -11.14
N THR A 243 5.20 10.53 -10.12
CA THR A 243 4.42 9.30 -10.27
C THR A 243 2.92 9.61 -10.20
N LEU A 244 2.11 8.74 -10.80
CA LEU A 244 0.66 8.85 -10.80
C LEU A 244 0.03 7.69 -10.05
N LEU A 245 -1.02 7.96 -9.25
CA LEU A 245 -1.78 6.93 -8.55
C LEU A 245 -3.27 7.11 -8.80
N THR A 246 -3.89 6.12 -9.46
CA THR A 246 -5.27 6.16 -9.96
C THR A 246 -6.22 5.24 -9.20
N SER A 247 -5.81 4.71 -8.06
CA SER A 247 -6.56 3.72 -7.29
C SER A 247 -7.96 4.21 -6.90
N ARG A 248 -8.91 3.27 -6.86
CA ARG A 248 -10.28 3.51 -6.38
C ARG A 248 -10.31 3.62 -4.85
N TYR A 249 -9.51 2.82 -4.18
CA TYR A 249 -9.29 2.83 -2.73
C TYR A 249 -7.89 2.32 -2.40
N GLU A 250 -7.37 2.74 -1.27
CA GLU A 250 -6.12 2.29 -0.66
C GLU A 250 -6.31 2.23 0.86
N GLY A 251 -5.42 1.50 1.53
CA GLY A 251 -5.31 1.59 2.97
C GLY A 251 -4.27 2.63 3.39
N CYS A 252 -3.02 2.37 3.04
CA CYS A 252 -1.89 3.28 3.16
C CYS A 252 -0.94 2.96 1.99
N PRO A 253 -0.97 3.75 0.91
CA PRO A 253 -0.36 3.37 -0.36
C PRO A 253 1.16 3.46 -0.30
N MET A 254 1.83 2.29 -0.24
CA MET A 254 3.30 2.21 -0.21
C MET A 254 3.93 2.87 -1.43
N THR A 255 3.35 2.71 -2.62
CA THR A 255 3.85 3.35 -3.85
C THR A 255 3.97 4.87 -3.71
N ALA A 256 2.99 5.52 -3.06
CA ALA A 256 3.06 6.95 -2.81
C ALA A 256 4.19 7.28 -1.82
N LEU A 257 4.27 6.57 -0.69
CA LEU A 257 5.34 6.77 0.30
C LEU A 257 6.73 6.52 -0.28
N GLU A 258 6.89 5.46 -1.06
CA GLU A 258 8.16 5.12 -1.73
C GLU A 258 8.57 6.21 -2.74
N SER A 259 7.61 6.71 -3.53
CA SER A 259 7.86 7.80 -4.47
C SER A 259 8.33 9.07 -3.75
N LEU A 260 7.59 9.50 -2.71
CA LEU A 260 7.95 10.68 -1.90
C LEU A 260 9.30 10.52 -1.21
N ALA A 261 9.60 9.33 -0.68
CA ALA A 261 10.89 9.03 -0.04
C ALA A 261 12.07 9.07 -1.03
N CYS A 262 11.81 8.85 -2.32
CA CYS A 262 12.80 9.03 -3.39
C CYS A 262 12.87 10.48 -3.91
N GLY A 263 12.14 11.41 -3.30
CA GLY A 263 12.08 12.81 -3.73
C GLY A 263 11.23 13.04 -4.99
N VAL A 264 10.36 12.08 -5.34
CA VAL A 264 9.50 12.13 -6.52
C VAL A 264 8.05 12.37 -6.09
N PRO A 265 7.41 13.47 -6.48
CA PRO A 265 6.01 13.74 -6.15
C PRO A 265 5.10 12.64 -6.71
N CYS A 266 4.11 12.20 -5.89
CA CYS A 266 3.11 11.24 -6.33
C CYS A 266 1.75 11.92 -6.43
N VAL A 267 1.33 12.25 -7.65
CA VAL A 267 0.03 12.89 -7.90
C VAL A 267 -1.07 11.83 -7.98
N SER A 268 -2.18 12.07 -7.31
CA SER A 268 -3.19 11.04 -7.12
C SER A 268 -4.63 11.56 -7.17
N LEU A 269 -5.56 10.61 -7.30
CA LEU A 269 -6.98 10.88 -7.13
C LEU A 269 -7.33 11.14 -5.65
N PRO A 270 -8.38 11.91 -5.34
CA PRO A 270 -8.69 12.36 -3.99
C PRO A 270 -9.44 11.31 -3.15
N ILE A 271 -8.91 10.09 -3.07
CA ILE A 271 -9.47 9.03 -2.24
C ILE A 271 -9.14 9.25 -0.75
N PRO A 272 -9.97 8.75 0.19
CA PRO A 272 -9.81 9.04 1.63
C PRO A 272 -8.41 8.80 2.18
N ALA A 273 -7.77 7.66 1.86
CA ALA A 273 -6.44 7.34 2.35
C ALA A 273 -5.35 8.31 1.83
N LEU A 274 -5.51 8.86 0.61
CA LEU A 274 -4.57 9.84 0.07
C LEU A 274 -4.84 11.25 0.57
N ARG A 275 -6.10 11.58 0.89
CA ARG A 275 -6.41 12.80 1.65
C ARG A 275 -5.75 12.75 3.04
N GLU A 276 -5.89 11.64 3.76
CA GLU A 276 -5.24 11.43 5.06
C GLU A 276 -3.71 11.60 4.97
N LEU A 277 -3.11 11.20 3.86
CA LEU A 277 -1.67 11.32 3.62
C LEU A 277 -1.23 12.75 3.29
N TYR A 278 -2.00 13.48 2.46
CA TYR A 278 -1.57 14.71 1.80
C TYR A 278 -2.21 16.01 2.31
N ASP A 279 -3.47 15.97 2.80
CA ASP A 279 -4.24 17.20 3.08
C ASP A 279 -3.52 18.19 4.00
N LEU A 280 -2.69 17.71 4.91
CA LEU A 280 -1.98 18.55 5.86
C LEU A 280 -0.79 19.29 5.24
N ASP A 281 -0.01 18.63 4.38
CA ASP A 281 1.27 19.18 3.92
C ASP A 281 1.31 19.48 2.42
N ALA A 282 0.65 18.67 1.59
CA ALA A 282 0.75 18.76 0.14
C ALA A 282 -0.59 18.49 -0.56
N PRO A 283 -1.67 19.24 -0.25
CA PRO A 283 -2.99 19.00 -0.86
C PRO A 283 -3.01 19.15 -2.38
N TYR A 284 -2.04 19.85 -2.96
CA TYR A 284 -1.88 20.00 -4.40
C TYR A 284 -1.44 18.71 -5.12
N LEU A 285 -0.99 17.69 -4.39
CA LEU A 285 -0.74 16.34 -4.93
C LEU A 285 -2.05 15.57 -5.18
N LEU A 286 -3.19 16.10 -4.74
CA LEU A 286 -4.50 15.53 -4.98
C LEU A 286 -5.18 16.22 -6.17
N ALA A 287 -5.70 15.43 -7.11
CA ALA A 287 -6.62 15.91 -8.11
C ALA A 287 -7.90 16.46 -7.43
N ARG A 288 -8.54 17.42 -8.05
CA ARG A 288 -9.79 18.01 -7.51
C ARG A 288 -10.99 17.05 -7.61
N GLY A 289 -10.89 16.05 -8.49
CA GLY A 289 -11.95 15.06 -8.72
C GLY A 289 -11.40 13.79 -9.38
N ASP A 290 -12.30 12.87 -9.70
CA ASP A 290 -11.98 11.54 -10.23
C ASP A 290 -11.80 11.51 -11.77
N ALA A 291 -12.01 12.64 -12.45
CA ALA A 291 -11.89 12.72 -13.90
C ALA A 291 -10.42 12.74 -14.34
N PRO A 292 -10.07 12.13 -15.49
CA PRO A 292 -8.71 12.15 -16.03
C PRO A 292 -8.14 13.56 -16.21
N VAL A 293 -8.97 14.51 -16.63
CA VAL A 293 -8.57 15.92 -16.77
C VAL A 293 -8.16 16.53 -15.45
N SER A 294 -8.84 16.19 -14.35
CA SER A 294 -8.48 16.70 -13.01
C SER A 294 -7.13 16.18 -12.54
N LEU A 295 -6.76 14.93 -12.90
CA LEU A 295 -5.44 14.39 -12.61
C LEU A 295 -4.35 15.08 -13.45
N ALA A 296 -4.64 15.37 -14.73
CA ALA A 296 -3.75 16.13 -15.59
C ALA A 296 -3.53 17.57 -15.08
N GLU A 297 -4.59 18.25 -14.63
CA GLU A 297 -4.51 19.57 -14.00
C GLU A 297 -3.65 19.55 -12.73
N ALA A 298 -3.76 18.52 -11.90
CA ALA A 298 -2.93 18.37 -10.71
C ALA A 298 -1.46 18.20 -11.07
N VAL A 299 -1.13 17.42 -12.10
CA VAL A 299 0.24 17.30 -12.64
C VAL A 299 0.78 18.67 -13.05
N MET A 300 0.00 19.44 -13.82
CA MET A 300 0.41 20.77 -14.26
C MET A 300 0.54 21.77 -13.10
N THR A 301 -0.29 21.63 -12.08
CA THR A 301 -0.21 22.42 -10.85
C THR A 301 1.14 22.17 -10.14
N VAL A 302 1.52 20.92 -9.93
CA VAL A 302 2.79 20.57 -9.27
C VAL A 302 3.99 21.12 -10.04
N LEU A 303 3.96 21.06 -11.39
CA LEU A 303 5.03 21.62 -12.23
C LEU A 303 5.16 23.15 -12.12
N SER A 304 4.10 23.85 -11.73
CA SER A 304 4.12 25.31 -11.57
C SER A 304 4.59 25.78 -10.19
N LEU A 305 4.74 24.87 -9.22
CA LEU A 305 5.16 25.19 -7.86
C LEU A 305 6.70 25.31 -7.76
N PRO A 306 7.20 26.08 -6.80
CA PRO A 306 8.63 26.09 -6.49
C PRO A 306 9.10 24.70 -6.06
N GLU A 307 10.15 24.20 -6.72
CA GLU A 307 10.68 22.84 -6.47
C GLU A 307 11.04 22.61 -5.00
N GLN A 308 11.61 23.64 -4.34
CA GLN A 308 11.98 23.56 -2.93
C GLN A 308 10.76 23.39 -2.02
N GLN A 309 9.66 24.08 -2.31
CA GLN A 309 8.40 23.91 -1.56
C GLN A 309 7.91 22.47 -1.67
N VAL A 310 7.87 21.90 -2.88
CA VAL A 310 7.43 20.53 -3.11
C VAL A 310 8.30 19.54 -2.35
N ARG A 311 9.63 19.73 -2.36
CA ARG A 311 10.56 18.88 -1.61
C ARG A 311 10.35 18.95 -0.10
N ASP A 312 10.17 20.14 0.47
CA ASP A 312 9.97 20.33 1.90
C ASP A 312 8.66 19.71 2.37
N ASP A 313 7.58 19.86 1.56
CA ASP A 313 6.28 19.28 1.83
C ASP A 313 6.35 17.74 1.83
N MET A 314 6.98 17.15 0.81
CA MET A 314 7.22 15.70 0.75
C MET A 314 8.04 15.20 1.93
N ALA A 315 9.09 15.92 2.31
CA ALA A 315 9.93 15.55 3.45
C ALA A 315 9.14 15.49 4.77
N ARG A 316 8.19 16.42 4.98
CA ARG A 316 7.29 16.39 6.16
C ARG A 316 6.38 15.16 6.16
N ILE A 317 5.83 14.78 5.00
CA ILE A 317 5.01 13.57 4.88
C ILE A 317 5.85 12.33 5.21
N VAL A 318 7.03 12.19 4.60
CA VAL A 318 7.94 11.05 4.83
C VAL A 318 8.37 10.97 6.29
N ALA A 319 8.67 12.10 6.93
CA ALA A 319 9.07 12.14 8.34
C ALA A 319 7.98 11.58 9.27
N ARG A 320 6.69 11.84 8.99
CA ARG A 320 5.57 11.26 9.78
C ARG A 320 5.42 9.74 9.58
N HIS A 321 5.96 9.23 8.48
CA HIS A 321 5.92 7.81 8.15
C HIS A 321 7.29 7.12 8.30
N HIS A 322 8.18 7.69 9.14
CA HIS A 322 9.49 7.08 9.37
C HIS A 322 9.35 5.69 10.01
N ILE A 323 10.21 4.76 9.60
CA ILE A 323 10.17 3.36 10.04
C ILE A 323 10.23 3.20 11.56
N ASP A 324 11.00 4.05 12.27
CA ASP A 324 11.13 3.96 13.72
C ASP A 324 9.81 4.22 14.45
N GLY A 325 9.02 5.19 13.98
CA GLY A 325 7.69 5.47 14.49
C GLY A 325 6.72 4.31 14.27
N PHE A 326 6.76 3.70 13.08
CA PHE A 326 5.99 2.51 12.76
C PHE A 326 6.31 1.34 13.70
N VAL A 327 7.60 1.05 13.90
CA VAL A 327 8.06 -0.04 14.77
C VAL A 327 7.69 0.23 16.23
N GLY A 328 7.89 1.47 16.71
CA GLY A 328 7.53 1.87 18.08
C GLY A 328 6.02 1.68 18.34
N ASN A 329 5.16 2.13 17.43
CA ASN A 329 3.71 1.95 17.56
C ASN A 329 3.32 0.46 17.57
N TRP A 330 3.96 -0.38 16.75
CA TRP A 330 3.75 -1.82 16.78
C TRP A 330 4.17 -2.46 18.09
N GLN A 331 5.29 -2.02 18.67
CA GLN A 331 5.72 -2.51 20.00
C GLN A 331 4.69 -2.19 21.07
N GLU A 332 4.12 -0.99 21.09
CA GLU A 332 3.05 -0.63 22.03
C GLU A 332 1.83 -1.54 21.89
N VAL A 333 1.40 -1.81 20.63
CA VAL A 333 0.32 -2.76 20.36
C VAL A 333 0.64 -4.15 20.90
N LEU A 334 1.83 -4.67 20.62
CA LEU A 334 2.24 -6.02 21.01
C LEU A 334 2.44 -6.17 22.52
N LEU A 335 2.82 -5.11 23.23
CA LEU A 335 3.00 -5.11 24.68
C LEU A 335 1.66 -5.07 25.43
N THR A 336 0.59 -4.62 24.79
CA THR A 336 -0.74 -4.49 25.39
C THR A 336 -1.70 -5.64 25.05
N CYS A 337 -1.21 -6.67 24.35
CA CYS A 337 -1.94 -7.91 24.02
C CYS A 337 -1.99 -8.90 25.19
#